data_e77bc20d0019ee0f929c35002bd511f5
#
_entry.id   e77bc20d0019ee0f929c35002bd511f5
#
_cell.length_a   1.000
_cell.length_b   1.000
_cell.length_c   1.000
_cell.angle_alpha   90.00
_cell.angle_beta   90.00
_cell.angle_gamma   90.00
#
_symmetry.space_group_name_H-M   'P 1'
#
loop_
_entity.id
_entity.type
_entity.pdbx_description
1 polymer ?
#
loop_
_entity_poly.entity_id
_entity_poly.type
_entity_poly.pdbx_seq_one_letter_code
_entity_poly.pdbx_strand_id
1 'polypeptide(L)'
;YAFDSNGYMQTGWVTKGVNDYYFNEDGSYNAEKKRPLIALTFDDGPGQYTDKLLDCLEENNAHATFFMLGQLVGQYPDEVKRMVELGCEIGNHSWDHQDMLNLSIDDVIKEFGDTDQALIDACGQESTVIRPPYGDCNDEIISAVGKPFILWSIDSLDWKYLDADLDYNGIMNDSNLGDGAVILMHDIHGPSVDA
;
A
#
# COMPACT_ATOMS: atom_id res chain seq x y z
N TYR A 1 -28.57 16.33 10.54
CA TYR A 1 -28.61 15.37 11.65
C TYR A 1 -28.67 13.94 11.09
N ALA A 2 -28.00 13.01 11.74
CA ALA A 2 -28.14 11.58 11.49
C ALA A 2 -28.70 10.89 12.73
N PHE A 3 -29.54 9.86 12.52
CA PHE A 3 -30.10 9.05 13.59
C PHE A 3 -29.85 7.58 13.29
N ASP A 4 -29.64 6.79 14.34
CA ASP A 4 -29.55 5.34 14.23
C ASP A 4 -30.94 4.69 14.05
N SER A 5 -30.97 3.35 13.94
CA SER A 5 -32.22 2.60 13.80
C SER A 5 -33.17 2.70 15.01
N ASN A 6 -32.66 3.13 16.17
CA ASN A 6 -33.41 3.32 17.41
C ASN A 6 -33.87 4.79 17.60
N GLY A 7 -33.50 5.68 16.66
CA GLY A 7 -33.85 7.10 16.72
C GLY A 7 -32.92 7.97 17.57
N TYR A 8 -31.75 7.45 17.97
CA TYR A 8 -30.74 8.24 18.68
C TYR A 8 -29.89 9.04 17.70
N MET A 9 -29.66 10.32 18.04
CA MET A 9 -28.82 11.21 17.27
C MET A 9 -27.36 10.68 17.26
N GLN A 10 -26.80 10.59 16.05
CA GLN A 10 -25.42 10.20 15.84
C GLN A 10 -24.52 11.42 15.75
N THR A 11 -23.31 11.33 16.35
CA THR A 11 -22.24 12.34 16.26
C THR A 11 -20.94 11.66 15.85
N GLY A 12 -19.94 12.45 15.42
CA GLY A 12 -18.71 11.89 14.86
C GLY A 12 -18.90 11.40 13.44
N TRP A 13 -18.13 10.39 13.05
CA TRP A 13 -18.19 9.80 11.72
C TRP A 13 -19.36 8.83 11.58
N VAL A 14 -20.16 9.02 10.55
CA VAL A 14 -21.30 8.15 10.19
C VAL A 14 -21.19 7.77 8.73
N THR A 15 -21.02 6.47 8.45
CA THR A 15 -20.95 5.93 7.09
C THR A 15 -22.36 5.62 6.59
N LYS A 16 -22.72 6.09 5.38
CA LYS A 16 -23.97 5.76 4.67
C LYS A 16 -23.67 5.35 3.23
N GLY A 17 -23.76 4.07 2.97
CA GLY A 17 -23.32 3.51 1.70
C GLY A 17 -21.81 3.64 1.57
N VAL A 18 -21.36 4.28 0.49
CA VAL A 18 -19.94 4.54 0.20
C VAL A 18 -19.44 5.90 0.71
N ASN A 19 -20.29 6.67 1.41
CA ASN A 19 -19.95 8.03 1.83
C ASN A 19 -19.85 8.15 3.35
N ASP A 20 -18.83 8.83 3.81
CA ASP A 20 -18.63 9.21 5.21
C ASP A 20 -19.08 10.66 5.45
N TYR A 21 -19.79 10.84 6.55
CA TYR A 21 -20.29 12.13 7.00
C TYR A 21 -19.84 12.39 8.43
N TYR A 22 -19.38 13.60 8.72
CA TYR A 22 -19.06 13.99 10.09
C TYR A 22 -20.14 14.86 10.68
N PHE A 23 -20.63 14.50 11.87
CA PHE A 23 -21.60 15.28 12.64
C PHE A 23 -20.96 15.79 13.93
N ASN A 24 -21.04 17.10 14.16
CA ASN A 24 -20.58 17.74 15.39
C ASN A 24 -21.32 17.20 16.62
N GLU A 25 -20.86 17.55 17.82
CA GLU A 25 -21.50 17.12 19.07
C GLU A 25 -22.97 17.58 19.21
N ASP A 26 -23.32 18.71 18.58
CA ASP A 26 -24.68 19.21 18.50
C ASP A 26 -25.55 18.54 17.42
N GLY A 27 -25.00 17.53 16.73
CA GLY A 27 -25.64 16.78 15.64
C GLY A 27 -25.66 17.50 14.29
N SER A 28 -25.08 18.68 14.15
CA SER A 28 -25.00 19.38 12.86
C SER A 28 -24.00 18.70 11.93
N TYR A 29 -24.34 18.60 10.63
CA TYR A 29 -23.41 18.08 9.62
C TYR A 29 -22.26 19.06 9.38
N ASN A 30 -21.03 18.55 9.37
CA ASN A 30 -19.83 19.32 9.09
C ASN A 30 -19.23 18.88 7.75
N ALA A 31 -19.50 19.64 6.70
CA ALA A 31 -19.03 19.33 5.33
C ALA A 31 -17.52 19.59 5.14
N GLU A 32 -16.89 20.36 6.04
CA GLU A 32 -15.45 20.67 5.95
C GLU A 32 -14.57 19.57 6.54
N LYS A 33 -15.14 18.74 7.43
CA LYS A 33 -14.42 17.64 8.05
C LYS A 33 -14.28 16.49 7.05
N LYS A 34 -13.05 16.17 6.68
CA LYS A 34 -12.72 14.99 5.87
C LYS A 34 -12.19 13.89 6.77
N ARG A 35 -12.51 12.64 6.46
CA ARG A 35 -11.89 11.49 7.14
C ARG A 35 -10.42 11.43 6.73
N PRO A 36 -9.49 11.35 7.70
CA PRO A 36 -8.09 11.12 7.35
C PRO A 36 -7.95 9.84 6.53
N LEU A 37 -7.14 9.90 5.48
CA LEU A 37 -6.79 8.75 4.66
C LEU A 37 -5.33 8.41 4.89
N ILE A 38 -5.04 7.13 4.98
CA ILE A 38 -3.68 6.59 5.01
C ILE A 38 -3.53 5.60 3.86
N ALA A 39 -2.31 5.44 3.35
CA ALA A 39 -1.96 4.42 2.38
C ALA A 39 -1.19 3.29 3.09
N LEU A 40 -1.77 2.10 3.09
CA LEU A 40 -1.05 0.88 3.46
C LEU A 40 -0.27 0.43 2.23
N THR A 41 1.02 0.23 2.37
CA THR A 41 1.88 -0.19 1.25
C THR A 41 2.79 -1.34 1.67
N PHE A 42 2.91 -2.32 0.78
CA PHE A 42 3.66 -3.54 1.04
C PHE A 42 4.69 -3.75 -0.06
N ASP A 43 5.95 -3.96 0.34
CA ASP A 43 7.10 -4.15 -0.54
C ASP A 43 7.57 -5.61 -0.54
N ASP A 44 8.41 -5.96 -1.50
CA ASP A 44 9.12 -7.24 -1.66
C ASP A 44 8.26 -8.45 -2.02
N GLY A 45 6.95 -8.35 -2.00
CA GLY A 45 6.05 -9.42 -2.41
C GLY A 45 5.98 -9.65 -3.94
N PRO A 46 5.07 -10.51 -4.36
CA PRO A 46 4.21 -11.38 -3.56
C PRO A 46 4.96 -12.53 -2.90
N GLY A 47 4.42 -13.06 -1.78
CA GLY A 47 5.05 -14.13 -1.03
C GLY A 47 4.04 -15.06 -0.34
N GLN A 48 4.55 -15.94 0.50
CA GLN A 48 3.73 -16.99 1.17
C GLN A 48 2.65 -16.45 2.13
N TYR A 49 2.73 -15.18 2.53
CA TYR A 49 1.77 -14.54 3.44
C TYR A 49 0.83 -13.56 2.74
N THR A 50 1.05 -13.29 1.45
CA THR A 50 0.27 -12.34 0.67
C THR A 50 -1.22 -12.69 0.63
N ASP A 51 -1.56 -13.99 0.45
CA ASP A 51 -2.98 -14.41 0.41
C ASP A 51 -3.69 -14.15 1.74
N LYS A 52 -3.02 -14.39 2.89
CA LYS A 52 -3.55 -14.06 4.22
C LYS A 52 -3.79 -12.56 4.39
N LEU A 53 -2.89 -11.72 3.89
CA LEU A 53 -3.07 -10.27 3.88
C LEU A 53 -4.27 -9.86 3.02
N LEU A 54 -4.42 -10.45 1.85
CA LEU A 54 -5.56 -10.20 0.96
C LEU A 54 -6.89 -10.60 1.61
N ASP A 55 -6.94 -11.70 2.38
CA ASP A 55 -8.11 -12.06 3.17
C ASP A 55 -8.47 -10.96 4.17
N CYS A 56 -7.48 -10.44 4.91
CA CYS A 56 -7.68 -9.36 5.88
C CYS A 56 -8.19 -8.07 5.20
N LEU A 57 -7.62 -7.69 4.07
CA LEU A 57 -8.04 -6.51 3.31
C LEU A 57 -9.49 -6.67 2.81
N GLU A 58 -9.85 -7.85 2.27
CA GLU A 58 -11.20 -8.15 1.79
C GLU A 58 -12.23 -8.11 2.93
N GLU A 59 -11.95 -8.76 4.06
CA GLU A 59 -12.83 -8.78 5.24
C GLU A 59 -13.11 -7.36 5.78
N ASN A 60 -12.12 -6.46 5.67
CA ASN A 60 -12.23 -5.08 6.16
C ASN A 60 -12.65 -4.08 5.07
N ASN A 61 -12.90 -4.52 3.83
CA ASN A 61 -13.16 -3.66 2.67
C ASN A 61 -12.08 -2.56 2.56
N ALA A 62 -10.84 -2.96 2.76
CA ALA A 62 -9.65 -2.10 2.70
C ALA A 62 -8.86 -2.38 1.41
N HIS A 63 -8.07 -1.39 1.00
CA HIS A 63 -7.20 -1.49 -0.17
C HIS A 63 -5.78 -1.13 0.24
N ALA A 64 -4.80 -1.65 -0.51
CA ALA A 64 -3.39 -1.37 -0.31
C ALA A 64 -2.70 -1.16 -1.66
N THR A 65 -1.46 -0.67 -1.62
CA THR A 65 -0.55 -0.68 -2.76
C THR A 65 0.51 -1.75 -2.54
N PHE A 66 0.71 -2.62 -3.52
CA PHE A 66 1.73 -3.67 -3.47
C PHE A 66 2.86 -3.32 -4.42
N PHE A 67 4.06 -3.05 -3.90
CA PHE A 67 5.28 -2.85 -4.69
C PHE A 67 6.01 -4.18 -4.83
N MET A 68 5.80 -4.84 -5.95
CA MET A 68 6.20 -6.23 -6.18
C MET A 68 7.55 -6.35 -6.85
N LEU A 69 8.31 -7.39 -6.47
CA LEU A 69 9.51 -7.82 -7.19
C LEU A 69 9.12 -8.68 -8.39
N GLY A 70 9.59 -8.29 -9.59
CA GLY A 70 9.22 -8.96 -10.84
C GLY A 70 9.51 -10.46 -10.86
N GLN A 71 10.65 -10.89 -10.29
CA GLN A 71 11.03 -12.30 -10.19
C GLN A 71 10.06 -13.18 -9.38
N LEU A 72 9.20 -12.56 -8.52
CA LEU A 72 8.23 -13.28 -7.69
C LEU A 72 6.84 -13.31 -8.31
N VAL A 73 6.50 -12.32 -9.15
CA VAL A 73 5.16 -12.20 -9.78
C VAL A 73 4.73 -13.50 -10.48
N GLY A 74 5.65 -14.10 -11.25
CA GLY A 74 5.35 -15.36 -11.97
C GLY A 74 5.22 -16.60 -11.07
N GLN A 75 5.60 -16.52 -9.78
CA GLN A 75 5.46 -17.59 -8.82
C GLN A 75 4.12 -17.53 -8.06
N TYR A 76 3.48 -16.35 -8.02
CA TYR A 76 2.25 -16.06 -7.29
C TYR A 76 1.23 -15.32 -8.17
N PRO A 77 0.93 -15.82 -9.39
CA PRO A 77 0.08 -15.10 -10.35
C PRO A 77 -1.38 -14.97 -9.88
N ASP A 78 -1.86 -15.87 -9.02
CA ASP A 78 -3.23 -15.84 -8.53
C ASP A 78 -3.40 -14.77 -7.46
N GLU A 79 -2.41 -14.55 -6.60
CA GLU A 79 -2.37 -13.45 -5.62
C GLU A 79 -2.35 -12.10 -6.32
N VAL A 80 -1.54 -11.95 -7.39
CA VAL A 80 -1.47 -10.71 -8.18
C VAL A 80 -2.80 -10.40 -8.87
N LYS A 81 -3.51 -11.41 -9.40
CA LYS A 81 -4.87 -11.23 -9.95
C LYS A 81 -5.85 -10.80 -8.86
N ARG A 82 -5.79 -11.45 -7.70
CA ARG A 82 -6.66 -11.15 -6.56
C ARG A 82 -6.44 -9.71 -6.05
N MET A 83 -5.22 -9.20 -6.03
CA MET A 83 -4.95 -7.79 -5.72
C MET A 83 -5.74 -6.85 -6.62
N VAL A 84 -5.73 -7.12 -7.94
CA VAL A 84 -6.49 -6.32 -8.92
C VAL A 84 -8.00 -6.45 -8.70
N GLU A 85 -8.51 -7.66 -8.47
CA GLU A 85 -9.93 -7.93 -8.23
C GLU A 85 -10.44 -7.22 -6.96
N LEU A 86 -9.61 -7.13 -5.93
CA LEU A 86 -9.89 -6.39 -4.70
C LEU A 86 -9.72 -4.87 -4.83
N GLY A 87 -9.27 -4.37 -5.99
CA GLY A 87 -9.08 -2.94 -6.22
C GLY A 87 -7.83 -2.36 -5.56
N CYS A 88 -6.86 -3.20 -5.22
CA CYS A 88 -5.55 -2.76 -4.76
C CYS A 88 -4.74 -2.15 -5.90
N GLU A 89 -3.82 -1.26 -5.57
CA GLU A 89 -2.92 -0.65 -6.54
C GLU A 89 -1.70 -1.54 -6.80
N ILE A 90 -1.33 -1.66 -8.07
CA ILE A 90 -0.19 -2.46 -8.51
C ILE A 90 1.01 -1.55 -8.69
N GLY A 91 2.00 -1.74 -7.84
CA GLY A 91 3.29 -1.04 -7.83
C GLY A 91 4.43 -1.95 -8.28
N ASN A 92 5.54 -1.34 -8.66
CA ASN A 92 6.75 -2.00 -9.15
C ASN A 92 7.92 -1.71 -8.23
N HIS A 93 8.62 -2.75 -7.76
CA HIS A 93 9.76 -2.67 -6.84
C HIS A 93 11.06 -3.19 -7.45
N SER A 94 11.22 -3.03 -8.77
CA SER A 94 12.27 -3.63 -9.60
C SER A 94 12.16 -5.14 -9.80
N TRP A 95 13.10 -5.74 -10.54
CA TRP A 95 13.08 -7.16 -10.83
C TRP A 95 13.55 -8.02 -9.63
N ASP A 96 14.72 -7.68 -9.04
CA ASP A 96 15.41 -8.49 -8.02
C ASP A 96 15.97 -7.68 -6.84
N HIS A 97 15.42 -6.47 -6.62
CA HIS A 97 15.76 -5.59 -5.49
C HIS A 97 17.20 -5.04 -5.51
N GLN A 98 17.77 -4.76 -6.69
CA GLN A 98 19.05 -4.08 -6.77
C GLN A 98 18.94 -2.59 -6.39
N ASP A 99 20.04 -2.04 -5.86
CA ASP A 99 20.15 -0.58 -5.65
C ASP A 99 20.29 0.12 -7.01
N MET A 100 19.28 0.91 -7.38
CA MET A 100 19.18 1.59 -8.67
C MET A 100 20.32 2.59 -8.91
N LEU A 101 20.92 3.15 -7.85
CA LEU A 101 22.04 4.10 -7.97
C LEU A 101 23.34 3.41 -8.42
N ASN A 102 23.43 2.10 -8.31
CA ASN A 102 24.57 1.31 -8.74
C ASN A 102 24.45 0.74 -10.16
N LEU A 103 23.34 1.01 -10.85
CA LEU A 103 23.06 0.51 -12.18
C LEU A 103 23.24 1.59 -13.26
N SER A 104 23.46 1.16 -14.50
CA SER A 104 23.31 2.05 -15.65
C SER A 104 21.83 2.38 -15.89
N ILE A 105 21.55 3.52 -16.51
CA ILE A 105 20.15 3.89 -16.85
C ILE A 105 19.45 2.83 -17.70
N ASP A 106 20.17 2.22 -18.63
CA ASP A 106 19.61 1.13 -19.45
C ASP A 106 19.24 -0.09 -18.61
N ASP A 107 20.06 -0.45 -17.61
CA ASP A 107 19.76 -1.53 -16.66
C ASP A 107 18.58 -1.16 -15.76
N VAL A 108 18.50 0.07 -15.27
CA VAL A 108 17.35 0.56 -14.48
C VAL A 108 16.03 0.45 -15.28
N ILE A 109 16.04 0.90 -16.54
CA ILE A 109 14.86 0.79 -17.42
C ILE A 109 14.49 -0.69 -17.62
N LYS A 110 15.49 -1.56 -17.73
CA LYS A 110 15.28 -2.99 -17.87
C LYS A 110 14.67 -3.61 -16.59
N GLU A 111 15.18 -3.27 -15.39
CA GLU A 111 14.68 -3.74 -14.10
C GLU A 111 13.18 -3.48 -13.94
N PHE A 112 12.76 -2.24 -14.17
CA PHE A 112 11.35 -1.88 -14.07
C PHE A 112 10.52 -2.39 -15.26
N GLY A 113 11.09 -2.42 -16.48
CA GLY A 113 10.40 -2.91 -17.67
C GLY A 113 10.11 -4.42 -17.63
N ASP A 114 11.07 -5.23 -17.19
CA ASP A 114 10.89 -6.68 -17.03
C ASP A 114 9.83 -6.98 -15.96
N THR A 115 9.80 -6.20 -14.89
CA THR A 115 8.77 -6.32 -13.83
C THR A 115 7.39 -5.95 -14.35
N ASP A 116 7.25 -4.86 -15.10
CA ASP A 116 5.98 -4.49 -15.72
C ASP A 116 5.49 -5.56 -16.70
N GLN A 117 6.40 -6.17 -17.47
CA GLN A 117 6.04 -7.28 -18.35
C GLN A 117 5.53 -8.50 -17.56
N ALA A 118 6.18 -8.84 -16.44
CA ALA A 118 5.72 -9.94 -15.59
C ALA A 118 4.32 -9.63 -14.98
N LEU A 119 4.04 -8.39 -14.60
CA LEU A 119 2.73 -7.95 -14.12
C LEU A 119 1.66 -8.05 -15.23
N ILE A 120 1.97 -7.61 -16.45
CA ILE A 120 1.07 -7.75 -17.62
C ILE A 120 0.76 -9.24 -17.85
N ASP A 121 1.76 -10.10 -17.82
CA ASP A 121 1.59 -11.55 -18.03
C ASP A 121 0.74 -12.19 -16.94
N ALA A 122 0.84 -11.72 -15.69
CA ALA A 122 0.10 -12.26 -14.54
C ALA A 122 -1.33 -11.73 -14.47
N CYS A 123 -1.56 -10.41 -14.57
CA CYS A 123 -2.85 -9.78 -14.31
C CYS A 123 -3.40 -8.88 -15.43
N GLY A 124 -2.67 -8.72 -16.52
CA GLY A 124 -3.12 -7.99 -17.70
C GLY A 124 -2.89 -6.47 -17.64
N GLN A 125 -2.19 -5.97 -16.64
CA GLN A 125 -1.86 -4.54 -16.51
C GLN A 125 -0.43 -4.32 -15.99
N GLU A 126 0.17 -3.21 -16.38
CA GLU A 126 1.45 -2.76 -15.84
C GLU A 126 1.27 -2.01 -14.50
N SER A 127 2.36 -1.74 -13.80
CA SER A 127 2.34 -0.93 -12.59
C SER A 127 1.95 0.52 -12.89
N THR A 128 1.29 1.15 -11.93
CA THR A 128 0.93 2.58 -11.99
C THR A 128 1.95 3.47 -11.28
N VAL A 129 2.67 2.91 -10.30
CA VAL A 129 3.63 3.58 -9.43
C VAL A 129 4.88 2.73 -9.24
N ILE A 130 5.98 3.42 -8.92
CA ILE A 130 7.28 2.81 -8.64
C ILE A 130 7.65 3.10 -7.18
N ARG A 131 8.24 2.12 -6.51
CA ARG A 131 9.04 2.35 -5.31
C ARG A 131 10.43 1.77 -5.57
N PRO A 132 11.50 2.59 -5.56
CA PRO A 132 12.84 2.09 -5.77
C PRO A 132 13.29 1.31 -4.53
N PRO A 133 14.03 0.19 -4.68
CA PRO A 133 14.68 -0.49 -3.58
C PRO A 133 15.46 0.49 -2.69
N TYR A 134 15.39 0.29 -1.37
CA TYR A 134 16.02 1.14 -0.34
C TYR A 134 15.51 2.59 -0.31
N GLY A 135 14.57 2.98 -1.16
CA GLY A 135 14.15 4.37 -1.38
C GLY A 135 15.14 5.18 -2.23
N ASP A 136 16.15 4.54 -2.79
CA ASP A 136 17.27 5.18 -3.47
C ASP A 136 16.95 5.47 -4.94
N CYS A 137 16.91 6.77 -5.28
CA CYS A 137 16.72 7.24 -6.64
C CYS A 137 17.31 8.65 -6.82
N ASN A 138 17.41 9.07 -8.08
CA ASN A 138 17.78 10.43 -8.46
C ASN A 138 16.91 10.93 -9.63
N ASP A 139 17.04 12.21 -9.96
CA ASP A 139 16.23 12.85 -11.01
C ASP A 139 16.41 12.20 -12.39
N GLU A 140 17.60 11.65 -12.68
CA GLU A 140 17.88 10.97 -13.93
C GLU A 140 17.10 9.67 -14.05
N ILE A 141 17.08 8.84 -12.97
CA ILE A 141 16.32 7.61 -12.89
C ILE A 141 14.81 7.90 -13.00
N ILE A 142 14.30 8.85 -12.21
CA ILE A 142 12.88 9.23 -12.24
C ILE A 142 12.45 9.67 -13.65
N SER A 143 13.29 10.49 -14.29
CA SER A 143 13.03 11.00 -15.65
C SER A 143 13.05 9.89 -16.70
N ALA A 144 13.96 8.92 -16.56
CA ALA A 144 14.13 7.81 -17.51
C ALA A 144 12.99 6.80 -17.43
N VAL A 145 12.52 6.48 -16.22
CA VAL A 145 11.41 5.54 -16.00
C VAL A 145 10.06 6.17 -16.34
N GLY A 146 9.85 7.45 -16.04
CA GLY A 146 8.67 8.22 -16.46
C GLY A 146 7.37 7.86 -15.75
N LYS A 147 7.42 7.11 -14.65
CA LYS A 147 6.28 6.81 -13.75
C LYS A 147 6.43 7.55 -12.41
N PRO A 148 5.36 7.75 -11.64
CA PRO A 148 5.45 8.32 -10.30
C PRO A 148 6.27 7.44 -9.35
N PHE A 149 7.22 8.04 -8.63
CA PHE A 149 8.00 7.38 -7.57
C PHE A 149 7.37 7.71 -6.22
N ILE A 150 7.03 6.67 -5.45
CA ILE A 150 6.35 6.78 -4.16
C ILE A 150 7.24 6.22 -3.06
N LEU A 151 7.65 7.08 -2.14
CA LEU A 151 8.34 6.69 -0.91
C LEU A 151 7.32 6.52 0.24
N TRP A 152 7.77 6.65 1.48
CA TRP A 152 6.93 6.50 2.68
C TRP A 152 7.17 7.65 3.66
N SER A 153 6.22 7.86 4.55
CA SER A 153 6.32 8.80 5.66
C SER A 153 6.46 8.09 7.02
N ILE A 154 6.10 6.80 7.07
CA ILE A 154 6.22 5.95 8.25
C ILE A 154 6.88 4.64 7.83
N ASP A 155 7.99 4.28 8.47
CA ASP A 155 8.64 2.98 8.36
C ASP A 155 8.24 2.14 9.58
N SER A 156 7.51 1.05 9.36
CA SER A 156 7.10 0.12 10.43
C SER A 156 8.28 -0.55 11.10
N LEU A 157 9.42 -0.64 10.42
CA LEU A 157 10.59 -1.43 10.81
C LEU A 157 10.31 -2.93 10.93
N ASP A 158 9.27 -3.45 10.31
CA ASP A 158 8.88 -4.85 10.29
C ASP A 158 9.98 -5.76 9.74
N TRP A 159 10.70 -5.30 8.72
CA TRP A 159 11.88 -5.96 8.14
C TRP A 159 13.01 -6.19 9.15
N LYS A 160 13.02 -5.41 10.25
CA LYS A 160 14.10 -5.41 11.24
C LYS A 160 13.72 -6.19 12.50
N TYR A 161 12.50 -6.00 13.01
CA TYR A 161 12.10 -6.55 14.29
C TYR A 161 11.37 -7.88 14.17
N LEU A 162 10.65 -8.12 13.08
CA LEU A 162 9.86 -9.32 12.84
C LEU A 162 8.96 -9.69 14.02
N ASP A 163 8.28 -8.68 14.57
CA ASP A 163 7.43 -8.77 15.76
C ASP A 163 6.17 -7.92 15.57
N ALA A 164 5.00 -8.56 15.52
CA ALA A 164 3.72 -7.91 15.20
C ALA A 164 3.35 -6.79 16.19
N ASP A 165 3.63 -6.97 17.48
CA ASP A 165 3.33 -5.94 18.49
C ASP A 165 4.23 -4.71 18.31
N LEU A 166 5.51 -4.91 17.96
CA LEU A 166 6.44 -3.81 17.69
C LEU A 166 6.07 -3.08 16.40
N ASP A 167 5.72 -3.80 15.34
CA ASP A 167 5.33 -3.24 14.06
C ASP A 167 4.05 -2.40 14.21
N TYR A 168 3.00 -2.98 14.81
CA TYR A 168 1.75 -2.27 15.11
C TYR A 168 1.98 -1.02 15.98
N ASN A 169 2.69 -1.15 17.10
CA ASN A 169 2.93 -0.03 18.00
C ASN A 169 3.83 1.02 17.37
N GLY A 170 4.79 0.64 16.52
CA GLY A 170 5.64 1.54 15.76
C GLY A 170 4.82 2.45 14.87
N ILE A 171 3.88 1.89 14.12
CA ILE A 171 2.97 2.64 13.26
C ILE A 171 2.01 3.51 14.08
N MET A 172 1.33 2.92 15.07
CA MET A 172 0.26 3.60 15.82
C MET A 172 0.75 4.74 16.71
N ASN A 173 2.03 4.74 17.08
CA ASN A 173 2.63 5.81 17.90
C ASN A 173 3.52 6.78 17.06
N ASP A 174 3.61 6.59 15.75
CA ASP A 174 4.39 7.49 14.91
C ASP A 174 3.70 8.85 14.79
N SER A 175 4.48 9.93 14.95
CA SER A 175 3.99 11.31 14.89
C SER A 175 3.49 11.73 13.50
N ASN A 176 3.86 11.00 12.45
CA ASN A 176 3.41 11.24 11.08
C ASN A 176 2.11 10.49 10.74
N LEU A 177 1.57 9.67 11.68
CA LEU A 177 0.31 8.97 11.44
C LEU A 177 -0.85 9.97 11.38
N GLY A 178 -1.43 10.11 10.22
CA GLY A 178 -2.52 11.05 9.97
C GLY A 178 -2.88 11.11 8.48
N ASP A 179 -3.60 12.15 8.11
CA ASP A 179 -4.06 12.33 6.73
C ASP A 179 -2.87 12.44 5.76
N GLY A 180 -2.86 11.58 4.75
CA GLY A 180 -1.79 11.50 3.75
C GLY A 180 -0.58 10.64 4.17
N ALA A 181 -0.62 9.95 5.32
CA ALA A 181 0.46 9.04 5.70
C ALA A 181 0.57 7.86 4.72
N VAL A 182 1.80 7.55 4.32
CA VAL A 182 2.17 6.37 3.52
C VAL A 182 3.02 5.47 4.40
N ILE A 183 2.54 4.26 4.67
CA ILE A 183 3.14 3.32 5.62
C ILE A 183 3.88 2.23 4.84
N LEU A 184 5.18 2.08 5.11
CA LEU A 184 6.01 1.00 4.58
C LEU A 184 5.89 -0.23 5.46
N MET A 185 5.53 -1.35 4.82
CA MET A 185 5.49 -2.70 5.38
C MET A 185 5.94 -3.71 4.32
N HIS A 186 6.04 -4.99 4.69
CA HIS A 186 6.44 -6.07 3.78
C HIS A 186 5.54 -7.29 3.96
N ASP A 187 4.89 -7.75 2.90
CA ASP A 187 3.97 -8.91 2.94
C ASP A 187 4.68 -10.28 2.87
N ILE A 188 6.02 -10.26 2.85
CA ILE A 188 6.86 -11.46 2.90
C ILE A 188 7.15 -11.94 4.33
N HIS A 189 6.76 -11.17 5.35
CA HIS A 189 6.95 -11.48 6.76
C HIS A 189 5.63 -11.77 7.47
N GLY A 190 5.52 -12.95 8.12
CA GLY A 190 4.33 -13.33 8.88
C GLY A 190 3.93 -12.30 9.96
N PRO A 191 4.87 -11.83 10.81
CA PRO A 191 4.58 -10.82 11.82
C PRO A 191 4.02 -9.51 11.25
N SER A 192 4.51 -9.04 10.10
CA SER A 192 3.99 -7.83 9.44
C SER A 192 2.52 -7.97 9.02
N VAL A 193 2.15 -9.18 8.57
CA VAL A 193 0.76 -9.50 8.19
C VAL A 193 -0.13 -9.74 9.42
N ASP A 194 0.47 -10.10 10.56
CA ASP A 194 -0.25 -10.27 11.84
C ASP A 194 -0.48 -8.93 12.57
N ALA A 195 0.34 -7.88 12.29
CA ALA A 195 0.25 -6.54 12.86
C ALA A 195 -0.95 -5.76 12.30
#